data_7230c633dad11951ac3f7edb661f4f7f
#
_entry.id   7230c633dad11951ac3f7edb661f4f7f
#
_cell.length_a   1.000
_cell.length_b   1.000
_cell.length_c   1.000
_cell.angle_alpha   90.00
_cell.angle_beta   90.00
_cell.angle_gamma   90.00
#
_symmetry.space_group_name_H-M   'P 1'
#
loop_
_entity.id
_entity.type
_entity.pdbx_description
1 polymer ?
#
loop_
_entity_poly.entity_id
_entity_poly.type
_entity_poly.pdbx_seq_one_letter_code
_entity_poly.pdbx_strand_id
1 'polypeptide(L)'
;STQGYSSAASDVYKRQAFDPNYPSVMTKRNAAYFGRGLVFNKYTGARGKSGSNDANAEYVGYLRNIMDNNNVSFQTAELGKVDQGGGGTIAYILANYGMSVIDSGVAVLNMHAPWELISKVDLYEAYNGYVAFLKEA
;
A
#
# COMPACT_ATOMS: atom_id res chain seq x y z
N SER A 1 -24.67 7.85 -14.62
CA SER A 1 -23.46 8.59 -14.21
C SER A 1 -22.38 7.59 -13.86
N THR A 2 -21.44 7.37 -14.75
CA THR A 2 -20.21 6.66 -14.51
C THR A 2 -19.43 7.44 -13.46
N GLN A 3 -19.46 7.01 -12.22
CA GLN A 3 -18.46 7.40 -11.25
C GLN A 3 -17.15 6.79 -11.72
N GLY A 4 -16.36 7.58 -12.43
CA GLY A 4 -15.00 7.20 -12.78
C GLY A 4 -14.22 7.04 -11.49
N TYR A 5 -13.82 5.82 -11.18
CA TYR A 5 -12.83 5.55 -10.17
C TYR A 5 -11.49 6.06 -10.68
N SER A 6 -11.20 7.33 -10.44
CA SER A 6 -9.85 7.82 -10.66
C SER A 6 -9.04 7.42 -9.44
N SER A 7 -8.26 6.34 -9.56
CA SER A 7 -7.28 6.00 -8.56
C SER A 7 -6.02 6.79 -8.84
N ALA A 8 -5.60 7.56 -7.88
CA ALA A 8 -4.26 8.07 -7.86
C ALA A 8 -3.44 7.13 -6.98
N ALA A 9 -2.59 6.33 -7.58
CA ALA A 9 -1.49 5.69 -6.87
C ALA A 9 -0.50 6.79 -6.51
N SER A 10 -0.67 7.40 -5.37
CA SER A 10 0.03 8.63 -5.03
C SER A 10 1.39 8.43 -4.39
N ASP A 11 1.73 7.25 -3.95
CA ASP A 11 3.04 6.96 -3.35
C ASP A 11 3.45 5.55 -3.71
N VAL A 12 3.92 5.42 -4.94
CA VAL A 12 3.90 4.20 -5.72
C VAL A 12 5.01 3.21 -5.35
N TYR A 13 5.92 3.46 -4.41
CA TYR A 13 7.11 2.62 -4.47
C TYR A 13 7.65 2.06 -3.15
N LYS A 14 7.22 2.54 -2.00
CA LYS A 14 7.84 2.07 -0.74
C LYS A 14 6.80 1.81 0.35
N ARG A 15 6.86 0.63 0.95
CA ARG A 15 6.07 0.26 2.12
C ARG A 15 6.97 -0.43 3.14
N GLN A 16 7.04 0.09 4.36
CA GLN A 16 7.90 -0.49 5.39
C GLN A 16 7.57 -1.97 5.59
N ALA A 17 8.56 -2.82 5.36
CA ALA A 17 8.46 -4.25 5.63
C ALA A 17 8.67 -4.56 7.11
N PHE A 18 8.18 -5.73 7.54
CA PHE A 18 8.51 -6.26 8.85
C PHE A 18 10.01 -6.53 8.94
N ASP A 19 10.66 -5.88 9.90
CA ASP A 19 12.07 -6.09 10.20
C ASP A 19 12.18 -6.98 11.44
N PRO A 20 12.76 -8.19 11.32
CA PRO A 20 12.93 -9.10 12.45
C PRO A 20 13.87 -8.57 13.53
N ASN A 21 14.74 -7.61 13.21
CA ASN A 21 15.61 -6.97 14.18
C ASN A 21 14.90 -5.92 15.03
N TYR A 22 13.77 -5.39 14.55
CA TYR A 22 12.97 -4.37 15.23
C TYR A 22 11.48 -4.74 15.29
N PRO A 23 11.14 -5.92 15.85
CA PRO A 23 9.76 -6.43 15.81
C PRO A 23 8.77 -5.60 16.61
N SER A 24 9.24 -4.82 17.57
CA SER A 24 8.40 -4.00 18.47
C SER A 24 7.75 -2.79 17.78
N VAL A 25 8.30 -2.34 16.65
CA VAL A 25 7.77 -1.18 15.91
C VAL A 25 6.66 -1.55 14.93
N MET A 26 6.36 -2.84 14.81
CA MET A 26 5.37 -3.37 13.88
C MET A 26 4.33 -4.22 14.58
N THR A 27 3.12 -4.26 14.02
CA THR A 27 2.11 -5.26 14.37
C THR A 27 2.23 -6.39 13.34
N LYS A 28 2.73 -7.57 13.76
CA LYS A 28 3.07 -8.69 12.85
C LYS A 28 1.95 -9.07 11.88
N ARG A 29 0.69 -9.04 12.33
CA ARG A 29 -0.46 -9.40 11.49
C ARG A 29 -0.75 -8.40 10.38
N ASN A 30 -0.34 -7.16 10.58
CA ASN A 30 -0.62 -6.04 9.67
C ASN A 30 0.64 -5.52 8.98
N ALA A 31 1.75 -6.23 9.07
CA ALA A 31 3.01 -5.84 8.45
C ALA A 31 3.14 -6.40 7.04
N ALA A 32 3.85 -5.69 6.17
CA ALA A 32 4.25 -6.19 4.87
C ALA A 32 5.47 -7.11 5.00
N TYR A 33 5.53 -8.13 4.17
CA TYR A 33 6.63 -9.09 4.15
C TYR A 33 7.22 -9.22 2.75
N PHE A 34 8.52 -9.47 2.67
CA PHE A 34 9.18 -9.79 1.42
C PHE A 34 8.63 -11.08 0.80
N GLY A 35 8.58 -11.12 -0.53
CA GLY A 35 8.14 -12.29 -1.29
C GLY A 35 6.61 -12.51 -1.31
N ARG A 36 5.84 -11.53 -0.86
CA ARG A 36 4.38 -11.60 -0.86
C ARG A 36 3.70 -10.68 -1.88
N GLY A 37 4.49 -10.09 -2.75
CA GLY A 37 4.00 -9.29 -3.85
C GLY A 37 3.72 -7.81 -3.53
N LEU A 38 2.85 -7.21 -4.32
CA LEU A 38 2.43 -5.81 -4.20
C LEU A 38 1.76 -5.57 -2.85
N VAL A 39 2.11 -4.48 -2.19
CA VAL A 39 1.51 -4.10 -0.90
C VAL A 39 0.45 -3.04 -1.11
N PHE A 40 -0.74 -3.26 -0.57
CA PHE A 40 -1.79 -2.26 -0.43
C PHE A 40 -1.89 -1.82 1.03
N ASN A 41 -1.83 -0.52 1.27
CA ASN A 41 -2.12 0.06 2.58
C ASN A 41 -3.56 0.57 2.59
N LYS A 42 -4.44 -0.21 3.21
CA LYS A 42 -5.84 0.19 3.34
C LYS A 42 -5.99 1.45 4.17
N TYR A 43 -5.23 1.53 5.25
CA TYR A 43 -5.19 2.66 6.15
C TYR A 43 -3.78 3.27 6.21
N THR A 44 -3.72 4.58 6.09
CA THR A 44 -2.50 5.36 6.30
C THR A 44 -2.80 6.55 7.20
N GLY A 45 -1.90 6.88 8.09
CA GLY A 45 -2.05 8.01 8.98
C GLY A 45 -0.87 8.12 9.93
N ALA A 46 -0.54 9.35 10.30
CA ALA A 46 0.48 9.64 11.31
C ALA A 46 -0.13 9.66 12.71
N ARG A 47 0.71 9.84 13.71
CA ARG A 47 0.35 9.99 15.11
C ARG A 47 -0.93 10.82 15.27
N GLY A 48 -1.93 10.30 15.97
CA GLY A 48 -3.23 10.96 16.11
C GLY A 48 -4.05 11.04 14.81
N LYS A 49 -3.68 10.25 13.79
CA LYS A 49 -4.41 10.11 12.51
C LYS A 49 -4.48 11.37 11.65
N SER A 50 -3.52 12.27 11.81
CA SER A 50 -3.38 13.44 10.94
C SER A 50 -2.99 12.99 9.51
N GLY A 51 -3.63 13.60 8.50
CA GLY A 51 -3.40 13.25 7.10
C GLY A 51 -3.71 11.79 6.80
N SER A 52 -4.74 11.23 7.43
CA SER A 52 -5.13 9.83 7.25
C SER A 52 -5.96 9.62 5.99
N ASN A 53 -5.83 8.44 5.40
CA ASN A 53 -6.71 7.90 4.40
C ASN A 53 -7.09 6.48 4.79
N ASP A 54 -8.37 6.16 4.71
CA ASP A 54 -8.90 4.81 4.88
C ASP A 54 -9.65 4.42 3.60
N ALA A 55 -9.02 3.60 2.76
CA ALA A 55 -9.60 3.18 1.49
C ALA A 55 -10.92 2.44 1.74
N ASN A 56 -11.98 2.80 0.98
CA ASN A 56 -13.27 2.17 1.16
C ASN A 56 -13.26 0.69 0.73
N ALA A 57 -14.14 -0.10 1.34
CA ALA A 57 -14.14 -1.55 1.16
C ALA A 57 -14.49 -1.98 -0.28
N GLU A 58 -15.37 -1.25 -0.94
CA GLU A 58 -15.77 -1.52 -2.32
C GLU A 58 -14.58 -1.34 -3.28
N TYR A 59 -13.83 -0.27 -3.10
CA TYR A 59 -12.63 -0.01 -3.91
C TYR A 59 -11.53 -1.04 -3.65
N VAL A 60 -11.32 -1.42 -2.40
CA VAL A 60 -10.38 -2.51 -2.06
C VAL A 60 -10.81 -3.82 -2.70
N GLY A 61 -12.11 -4.13 -2.66
CA GLY A 61 -12.68 -5.32 -3.32
C GLY A 61 -12.47 -5.30 -4.84
N TYR A 62 -12.67 -4.14 -5.47
CA TYR A 62 -12.43 -3.95 -6.89
C TYR A 62 -10.95 -4.20 -7.27
N LEU A 63 -10.01 -3.62 -6.53
CA LEU A 63 -8.58 -3.82 -6.77
C LEU A 63 -8.15 -5.26 -6.57
N ARG A 64 -8.64 -5.92 -5.53
CA ARG A 64 -8.38 -7.35 -5.29
C ARG A 64 -8.84 -8.20 -6.46
N ASN A 65 -10.02 -7.92 -6.98
CA ASN A 65 -10.56 -8.64 -8.14
C ASN A 65 -9.67 -8.46 -9.38
N ILE A 66 -9.17 -7.25 -9.65
CA ILE A 66 -8.20 -7.03 -10.74
C ILE A 66 -6.93 -7.86 -10.53
N MET A 67 -6.36 -7.85 -9.32
CA MET A 67 -5.13 -8.60 -9.02
C MET A 67 -5.34 -10.11 -9.18
N ASP A 68 -6.43 -10.64 -8.62
CA ASP A 68 -6.76 -12.07 -8.70
C ASP A 68 -6.99 -12.52 -10.14
N ASN A 69 -7.72 -11.74 -10.94
CA ASN A 69 -7.99 -12.05 -12.35
C ASN A 69 -6.72 -12.04 -13.24
N ASN A 70 -5.71 -11.28 -12.83
CA ASN A 70 -4.44 -11.18 -13.55
C ASN A 70 -3.30 -12.00 -12.93
N ASN A 71 -3.60 -12.86 -11.95
CA ASN A 71 -2.62 -13.68 -11.22
C ASN A 71 -1.48 -12.86 -10.61
N VAL A 72 -1.78 -11.68 -10.11
CA VAL A 72 -0.81 -10.82 -9.40
C VAL A 72 -0.87 -11.10 -7.91
N SER A 73 0.28 -11.42 -7.34
CA SER A 73 0.41 -11.61 -5.89
C SER A 73 0.39 -10.26 -5.17
N PHE A 74 -0.43 -10.14 -4.15
CA PHE A 74 -0.53 -8.93 -3.33
C PHE A 74 -0.78 -9.25 -1.86
N GLN A 75 -0.54 -8.27 -1.02
CA GLN A 75 -0.79 -8.30 0.41
C GLN A 75 -1.34 -6.97 0.89
N THR A 76 -2.08 -6.97 1.98
CA THR A 76 -2.51 -5.76 2.68
C THR A 76 -1.69 -5.56 3.93
N ALA A 77 -1.30 -4.33 4.21
CA ALA A 77 -0.48 -4.00 5.37
C ALA A 77 -0.77 -2.59 5.90
N GLU A 78 -0.35 -2.36 7.11
CA GLU A 78 -0.31 -1.05 7.75
C GLU A 78 1.14 -0.55 7.87
N LEU A 79 1.31 0.75 7.95
CA LEU A 79 2.62 1.37 8.17
C LEU A 79 2.94 1.43 9.66
N GLY A 80 3.70 0.44 10.14
CA GLY A 80 4.11 0.40 11.53
C GLY A 80 3.03 -0.08 12.49
N LYS A 81 3.25 0.15 13.77
CA LYS A 81 2.33 -0.26 14.83
C LYS A 81 1.19 0.74 14.94
N VAL A 82 -0.04 0.24 14.96
CA VAL A 82 -1.25 1.06 15.05
C VAL A 82 -1.18 1.99 16.26
N ASP A 83 -1.56 3.24 16.08
CA ASP A 83 -1.58 4.35 17.04
C ASP A 83 -0.21 4.80 17.58
N GLN A 84 0.83 3.99 17.49
CA GLN A 84 2.18 4.34 17.97
C GLN A 84 3.13 4.74 16.85
N GLY A 85 2.92 4.22 15.68
CA GLY A 85 3.72 4.48 14.49
C GLY A 85 2.86 4.97 13.34
N GLY A 86 3.29 4.64 12.16
CA GLY A 86 2.61 4.98 10.94
C GLY A 86 3.23 6.18 10.24
N GLY A 87 2.82 6.36 9.01
CA GLY A 87 3.23 7.49 8.18
C GLY A 87 2.03 8.10 7.50
N GLY A 88 2.01 9.42 7.41
CA GLY A 88 1.13 10.12 6.49
C GLY A 88 1.64 9.92 5.07
N THR A 89 0.71 9.78 4.14
CA THR A 89 0.98 9.75 2.71
C THR A 89 0.25 10.91 2.04
N ILE A 90 0.44 11.09 0.75
CA ILE A 90 -0.30 12.11 0.01
C ILE A 90 -1.71 11.64 -0.40
N ALA A 91 -2.09 10.42 -0.09
CA ALA A 91 -3.39 9.84 -0.44
C ALA A 91 -4.57 10.68 0.06
N TYR A 92 -4.48 11.23 1.27
CA TYR A 92 -5.54 12.07 1.84
C TYR A 92 -5.81 13.34 1.00
N ILE A 93 -4.81 13.87 0.30
CA ILE A 93 -4.96 15.07 -0.53
C ILE A 93 -5.97 14.79 -1.65
N LEU A 94 -5.83 13.66 -2.32
CA LEU A 94 -6.72 13.25 -3.39
C LEU A 94 -8.08 12.78 -2.87
N ALA A 95 -8.09 12.11 -1.72
CA ALA A 95 -9.32 11.70 -1.04
C ALA A 95 -10.22 12.90 -0.67
N ASN A 96 -9.63 14.07 -0.36
CA ASN A 96 -10.38 15.29 -0.09
C ASN A 96 -11.17 15.81 -1.31
N TYR A 97 -10.83 15.38 -2.51
CA TYR A 97 -11.58 15.67 -3.73
C TYR A 97 -12.67 14.62 -4.04
N GLY A 98 -12.94 13.71 -3.11
CA GLY A 98 -13.94 12.66 -3.27
C GLY A 98 -13.49 11.49 -4.15
N MET A 99 -12.20 11.35 -4.37
CA MET A 99 -11.62 10.23 -5.12
C MET A 99 -11.47 8.99 -4.23
N SER A 100 -11.64 7.81 -4.82
CA SER A 100 -11.25 6.56 -4.16
C SER A 100 -9.74 6.38 -4.29
N VAL A 101 -9.04 6.36 -3.18
CA VAL A 101 -7.57 6.32 -3.14
C VAL A 101 -7.09 5.20 -2.23
N ILE A 102 -6.04 4.53 -2.65
CA ILE A 102 -5.29 3.58 -1.83
C ILE A 102 -3.80 3.75 -2.11
N ASP A 103 -2.99 3.62 -1.07
CA ASP A 103 -1.55 3.58 -1.22
C ASP A 103 -1.09 2.17 -1.59
N SER A 104 -0.20 2.07 -2.57
CA SER A 104 0.38 0.80 -2.99
C SER A 104 1.88 0.92 -3.23
N GLY A 105 2.60 -0.19 -3.16
CA GLY A 105 4.04 -0.22 -3.42
C GLY A 105 4.68 -1.56 -3.09
N VAL A 106 6.01 -1.58 -3.01
CA VAL A 106 6.79 -2.76 -2.63
C VAL A 106 7.19 -2.72 -1.17
N ALA A 107 7.33 -3.89 -0.56
CA ALA A 107 7.88 -4.02 0.78
C ALA A 107 9.36 -3.61 0.80
N VAL A 108 9.74 -2.73 1.72
CA VAL A 108 11.10 -2.16 1.83
C VAL A 108 11.60 -2.30 3.25
N LEU A 109 12.83 -2.73 3.41
CA LEU A 109 13.58 -2.61 4.66
C LEU A 109 14.45 -1.35 4.63
N ASN A 110 14.69 -0.78 5.80
CA ASN A 110 15.48 0.44 5.98
C ASN A 110 14.96 1.66 5.20
N MET A 111 13.64 1.82 5.15
CA MET A 111 13.02 2.97 4.47
C MET A 111 13.58 4.28 5.00
N HIS A 112 13.95 5.19 4.10
CA HIS A 112 14.60 6.48 4.37
C HIS A 112 16.07 6.39 4.82
N ALA A 113 16.65 5.21 4.86
CA ALA A 113 18.09 5.05 5.10
C ALA A 113 18.90 5.23 3.80
N PRO A 114 20.22 5.45 3.87
CA PRO A 114 21.09 5.52 2.68
C PRO A 114 21.05 4.24 1.84
N TRP A 115 20.76 3.10 2.44
CA TRP A 115 20.61 1.80 1.78
C TRP A 115 19.26 1.21 2.12
N GLU A 116 18.40 1.13 1.12
CA GLU A 116 17.10 0.48 1.19
C GLU A 116 17.15 -0.87 0.48
N LEU A 117 16.43 -1.85 1.00
CA LEU A 117 16.38 -3.20 0.46
C LEU A 117 14.97 -3.57 0.05
N ILE A 118 14.82 -4.08 -1.18
CA ILE A 118 13.56 -4.60 -1.71
C ILE A 118 13.75 -5.99 -2.31
N SER A 119 12.66 -6.74 -2.43
CA SER A 119 12.64 -7.98 -3.19
C SER A 119 12.40 -7.71 -4.67
N LYS A 120 13.25 -8.26 -5.55
CA LYS A 120 13.04 -8.16 -7.01
C LYS A 120 11.75 -8.84 -7.48
N VAL A 121 11.33 -9.90 -6.80
CA VAL A 121 10.06 -10.59 -7.08
C VAL A 121 8.89 -9.68 -6.77
N ASP A 122 8.91 -8.98 -5.63
CA ASP A 122 7.86 -8.04 -5.27
C ASP A 122 7.81 -6.85 -6.23
N LEU A 123 8.95 -6.39 -6.73
CA LEU A 123 9.02 -5.36 -7.76
C LEU A 123 8.37 -5.83 -9.07
N TYR A 124 8.62 -7.07 -9.47
CA TYR A 124 7.98 -7.67 -10.65
C TYR A 124 6.46 -7.79 -10.49
N GLU A 125 5.99 -8.24 -9.34
CA GLU A 125 4.56 -8.31 -9.02
C GLU A 125 3.91 -6.92 -8.99
N ALA A 126 4.61 -5.91 -8.47
CA ALA A 126 4.14 -4.54 -8.49
C ALA A 126 3.98 -4.01 -9.93
N TYR A 127 4.96 -4.27 -10.79
CA TYR A 127 4.86 -3.93 -12.22
C TYR A 127 3.64 -4.57 -12.87
N ASN A 128 3.44 -5.87 -12.68
CA ASN A 128 2.29 -6.59 -13.21
C ASN A 128 0.96 -6.05 -12.65
N GLY A 129 0.92 -5.74 -11.36
CA GLY A 129 -0.25 -5.16 -10.73
C GLY A 129 -0.64 -3.79 -11.29
N TYR A 130 0.34 -2.92 -11.52
CA TYR A 130 0.08 -1.61 -12.14
C TYR A 130 -0.36 -1.73 -13.60
N VAL A 131 0.24 -2.65 -14.36
CA VAL A 131 -0.19 -2.93 -15.74
C VAL A 131 -1.62 -3.45 -15.77
N ALA A 132 -1.97 -4.40 -14.89
CA ALA A 132 -3.33 -4.93 -14.78
C ALA A 132 -4.33 -3.83 -14.43
N PHE A 133 -4.00 -3.01 -13.43
CA PHE A 133 -4.82 -1.89 -13.03
C PHE A 133 -5.07 -0.92 -14.19
N LEU A 134 -4.03 -0.49 -14.90
CA LEU A 134 -4.17 0.46 -16.01
C LEU A 134 -4.95 -0.09 -17.21
N LYS A 135 -5.03 -1.42 -17.35
CA LYS A 135 -5.80 -2.06 -18.42
C LYS A 135 -7.29 -2.21 -18.09
N GLU A 136 -7.61 -2.35 -16.81
CA GLU A 136 -8.96 -2.71 -16.36
C GLU A 136 -9.67 -1.59 -15.58
N ALA A 137 -8.95 -0.51 -15.25
CA ALA A 137 -9.49 0.63 -14.52
C ALA A 137 -10.35 1.57 -15.38
#